data_078b6261f7eebeb14377f8f43cf5086f
#
_entry.id   078b6261f7eebeb14377f8f43cf5086f
#
_cell.length_a   1.000
_cell.length_b   1.000
_cell.length_c   1.000
_cell.angle_alpha   90.00
_cell.angle_beta   90.00
_cell.angle_gamma   90.00
#
_symmetry.space_group_name_H-M   'P 1'
#
loop_
_entity.id
_entity.type
_entity.pdbx_description
1 polymer ?
#
loop_
_entity_poly.entity_id
_entity_poly.type
_entity_poly.pdbx_seq_one_letter_code
_entity_poly.pdbx_strand_id
1 'polypeptide(L)'
;MNQRTVEILDTTLRDGVQAAGVIFSLEDKLKLVRALDKLGVSYIEAGNPFSNPKDAELFRFAREKLHLKNARLAAFGMTRRGGMRAEDDAGLRALLESGAHIACIVGKASISQARDVVGVAPEENLAMIEDTARFLTENGMSVFFDAEHFFDGYREDPAYALSTLEAAARGGATRLALCDTNGGTLPSAIHEVVHKVAARFSVPVAIHCHNDAGLATAGTLAAVEAGAMQVQGTINGYGERCGNANLCEVLPDLELKMGLRALPEGNLSLLCDTARFISELANLNMDESMPYVGRNAFAHKGGMHIDGVLKRRDSFEHIDPKLVGNRRRLLISEVAGRSALLTRLKKVAPELTRESEATIRI
;
A
#
# COMPACT_ATOMS: atom_id res chain seq x y z
N MET A 1 18.23 -19.31 6.67
CA MET A 1 17.94 -18.16 7.56
C MET A 1 16.47 -17.79 7.34
N ASN A 2 15.68 -17.63 8.41
CA ASN A 2 14.30 -17.18 8.24
C ASN A 2 14.32 -15.74 7.67
N GLN A 3 13.75 -15.56 6.49
CA GLN A 3 13.61 -14.27 5.85
C GLN A 3 12.67 -13.38 6.69
N ARG A 4 13.09 -12.14 7.00
CA ARG A 4 12.25 -11.19 7.74
C ARG A 4 10.96 -10.94 6.95
N THR A 5 9.82 -11.02 7.61
CA THR A 5 8.51 -10.75 7.01
C THR A 5 8.08 -9.31 7.32
N VAL A 6 7.56 -8.63 6.31
CA VAL A 6 6.91 -7.32 6.42
C VAL A 6 5.43 -7.52 6.12
N GLU A 7 4.57 -7.11 7.04
CA GLU A 7 3.13 -7.20 6.85
C GLU A 7 2.63 -6.10 5.91
N ILE A 8 1.66 -6.42 5.08
CA ILE A 8 1.04 -5.47 4.15
C ILE A 8 -0.40 -5.22 4.57
N LEU A 9 -0.72 -3.97 4.87
CA LEU A 9 -2.09 -3.47 5.00
C LEU A 9 -2.45 -2.74 3.71
N ASP A 10 -3.26 -3.37 2.87
CA ASP A 10 -3.82 -2.73 1.68
C ASP A 10 -4.98 -1.82 2.08
N THR A 11 -4.91 -0.55 1.74
CA THR A 11 -5.92 0.47 2.04
C THR A 11 -6.67 0.94 0.77
N THR A 12 -6.60 0.19 -0.33
CA THR A 12 -7.23 0.54 -1.62
C THR A 12 -8.74 0.75 -1.47
N LEU A 13 -9.41 -0.04 -0.62
CA LEU A 13 -10.87 0.02 -0.42
C LEU A 13 -11.33 1.13 0.54
N ARG A 14 -10.42 1.75 1.29
CA ARG A 14 -10.73 2.85 2.20
C ARG A 14 -10.06 4.15 1.74
N ASP A 15 -8.73 4.25 1.80
CA ASP A 15 -7.98 5.45 1.39
C ASP A 15 -7.95 5.60 -0.13
N GLY A 16 -7.79 4.49 -0.84
CA GLY A 16 -7.79 4.49 -2.30
C GLY A 16 -9.06 5.03 -2.92
N VAL A 17 -10.22 4.84 -2.28
CA VAL A 17 -11.51 5.40 -2.78
C VAL A 17 -11.65 6.91 -2.56
N GLN A 18 -10.72 7.54 -1.84
CA GLN A 18 -10.66 9.00 -1.70
C GLN A 18 -10.00 9.66 -2.92
N ALA A 19 -9.42 8.89 -3.83
CA ALA A 19 -8.92 9.40 -5.10
C ALA A 19 -10.06 9.94 -5.96
N ALA A 20 -9.81 11.07 -6.62
CA ALA A 20 -10.79 11.67 -7.52
C ALA A 20 -11.19 10.68 -8.63
N GLY A 21 -12.49 10.45 -8.78
CA GLY A 21 -13.04 9.57 -9.81
C GLY A 21 -13.08 8.08 -9.46
N VAL A 22 -12.57 7.65 -8.30
CA VAL A 22 -12.64 6.25 -7.85
C VAL A 22 -13.93 6.02 -7.06
N ILE A 23 -14.79 5.15 -7.58
CA ILE A 23 -16.05 4.76 -6.92
C ILE A 23 -16.24 3.26 -7.15
N PHE A 24 -16.34 2.49 -6.07
CA PHE A 24 -16.65 1.07 -6.13
C PHE A 24 -18.08 0.78 -5.64
N SER A 25 -18.79 -0.06 -6.35
CA SER A 25 -20.02 -0.69 -5.84
C SER A 25 -19.67 -1.70 -4.73
N LEU A 26 -20.68 -2.19 -4.00
CA LEU A 26 -20.45 -3.28 -3.04
C LEU A 26 -19.89 -4.53 -3.73
N GLU A 27 -20.42 -4.86 -4.91
CA GLU A 27 -19.94 -6.01 -5.68
C GLU A 27 -18.48 -5.86 -6.10
N ASP A 28 -18.08 -4.66 -6.52
CA ASP A 28 -16.68 -4.36 -6.87
C ASP A 28 -15.78 -4.49 -5.64
N LYS A 29 -16.19 -3.92 -4.49
CA LYS A 29 -15.43 -4.09 -3.24
C LYS A 29 -15.24 -5.57 -2.87
N LEU A 30 -16.26 -6.40 -3.02
CA LEU A 30 -16.15 -7.84 -2.75
C LEU A 30 -15.22 -8.56 -3.74
N LYS A 31 -15.21 -8.15 -5.03
CA LYS A 31 -14.26 -8.65 -6.02
C LYS A 31 -12.82 -8.23 -5.68
N LEU A 32 -12.64 -6.98 -5.25
CA LEU A 32 -11.34 -6.45 -4.82
C LEU A 32 -10.80 -7.17 -3.60
N VAL A 33 -11.62 -7.40 -2.56
CA VAL A 33 -11.22 -8.18 -1.39
C VAL A 33 -10.70 -9.56 -1.79
N ARG A 34 -11.40 -10.26 -2.71
CA ARG A 34 -10.94 -11.57 -3.19
C ARG A 34 -9.64 -11.51 -4.00
N ALA A 35 -9.46 -10.46 -4.80
CA ALA A 35 -8.24 -10.28 -5.59
C ALA A 35 -7.03 -9.99 -4.68
N LEU A 36 -7.20 -9.15 -3.67
CA LEU A 36 -6.17 -8.82 -2.68
C LEU A 36 -5.83 -10.02 -1.78
N ASP A 37 -6.83 -10.80 -1.35
CA ASP A 37 -6.61 -12.06 -0.65
C ASP A 37 -5.85 -13.07 -1.49
N LYS A 38 -6.18 -13.19 -2.79
CA LYS A 38 -5.46 -14.05 -3.74
C LYS A 38 -4.02 -13.59 -3.94
N LEU A 39 -3.78 -12.28 -4.02
CA LEU A 39 -2.42 -11.71 -4.06
C LEU A 39 -1.67 -12.07 -2.78
N GLY A 40 -2.35 -12.10 -1.64
CA GLY A 40 -1.80 -12.57 -0.38
C GLY A 40 -1.32 -11.45 0.54
N VAL A 41 -1.92 -10.25 0.48
CA VAL A 41 -1.67 -9.20 1.47
C VAL A 41 -2.10 -9.68 2.86
N SER A 42 -1.46 -9.16 3.91
CA SER A 42 -1.74 -9.59 5.29
C SER A 42 -3.08 -9.07 5.79
N TYR A 43 -3.41 -7.84 5.44
CA TYR A 43 -4.62 -7.14 5.89
C TYR A 43 -5.22 -6.32 4.76
N ILE A 44 -6.55 -6.16 4.80
CA ILE A 44 -7.32 -5.31 3.87
C ILE A 44 -8.18 -4.37 4.70
N GLU A 45 -7.91 -3.08 4.62
CA GLU A 45 -8.74 -2.04 5.21
C GLU A 45 -9.96 -1.81 4.32
N ALA A 46 -11.08 -2.39 4.71
CA ALA A 46 -12.23 -2.55 3.82
C ALA A 46 -13.19 -1.34 3.80
N GLY A 47 -13.03 -0.40 4.72
CA GLY A 47 -13.81 0.82 4.81
C GLY A 47 -14.21 1.21 6.23
N ASN A 48 -15.07 2.25 6.35
CA ASN A 48 -15.57 2.77 7.61
C ASN A 48 -17.06 2.39 7.81
N PRO A 49 -17.37 1.42 8.68
CA PRO A 49 -18.74 0.93 8.85
C PRO A 49 -19.69 1.97 9.47
N PHE A 50 -19.17 3.00 10.15
CA PHE A 50 -19.99 4.05 10.75
C PHE A 50 -20.41 5.11 9.73
N SER A 51 -19.48 5.57 8.89
CA SER A 51 -19.72 6.69 7.99
C SER A 51 -20.30 6.29 6.63
N ASN A 52 -20.17 5.02 6.24
CA ASN A 52 -20.58 4.55 4.92
C ASN A 52 -21.44 3.26 5.04
N PRO A 53 -22.76 3.34 4.74
CA PRO A 53 -23.63 2.17 4.78
C PRO A 53 -23.19 1.01 3.89
N LYS A 54 -22.56 1.30 2.75
CA LYS A 54 -21.99 0.29 1.84
C LYS A 54 -20.87 -0.49 2.52
N ASP A 55 -20.05 0.18 3.32
CA ASP A 55 -18.97 -0.46 4.06
C ASP A 55 -19.52 -1.33 5.18
N ALA A 56 -20.53 -0.85 5.91
CA ALA A 56 -21.25 -1.68 6.89
C ALA A 56 -21.84 -2.95 6.26
N GLU A 57 -22.43 -2.83 5.06
CA GLU A 57 -22.96 -3.97 4.32
C GLU A 57 -21.86 -4.95 3.86
N LEU A 58 -20.70 -4.43 3.45
CA LEU A 58 -19.55 -5.26 3.10
C LEU A 58 -19.10 -6.11 4.30
N PHE A 59 -18.95 -5.50 5.48
CA PHE A 59 -18.54 -6.23 6.69
C PHE A 59 -19.58 -7.29 7.09
N ARG A 60 -20.88 -6.97 7.00
CA ARG A 60 -21.95 -7.94 7.25
C ARG A 60 -21.85 -9.14 6.29
N PHE A 61 -21.71 -8.88 4.98
CA PHE A 61 -21.56 -9.93 3.99
C PHE A 61 -20.29 -10.75 4.24
N ALA A 62 -19.17 -10.08 4.56
CA ALA A 62 -17.90 -10.75 4.81
C ALA A 62 -18.00 -11.73 5.98
N ARG A 63 -18.62 -11.32 7.09
CA ARG A 63 -18.83 -12.18 8.26
C ARG A 63 -19.63 -13.44 7.92
N GLU A 64 -20.65 -13.32 7.05
CA GLU A 64 -21.57 -14.42 6.77
C GLU A 64 -21.07 -15.36 5.67
N LYS A 65 -20.38 -14.83 4.67
CA LYS A 65 -20.17 -15.52 3.38
C LYS A 65 -18.77 -15.45 2.80
N LEU A 66 -17.86 -14.68 3.40
CA LEU A 66 -16.54 -14.51 2.84
C LEU A 66 -15.49 -15.32 3.62
N HIS A 67 -14.83 -16.24 2.94
CA HIS A 67 -13.72 -17.01 3.48
C HIS A 67 -12.42 -16.56 2.81
N LEU A 68 -11.59 -15.85 3.56
CA LEU A 68 -10.28 -15.38 3.11
C LEU A 68 -9.20 -16.39 3.56
N LYS A 69 -8.25 -16.63 2.67
CA LYS A 69 -7.15 -17.58 2.90
C LYS A 69 -5.94 -16.91 3.53
N ASN A 70 -5.63 -15.71 3.10
CA ASN A 70 -4.39 -15.02 3.43
C ASN A 70 -4.64 -13.75 4.25
N ALA A 71 -5.61 -12.93 3.83
CA ALA A 71 -5.87 -11.63 4.40
C ALA A 71 -6.86 -11.67 5.57
N ARG A 72 -6.74 -10.69 6.48
CA ARG A 72 -7.77 -10.35 7.46
C ARG A 72 -8.35 -8.98 7.16
N LEU A 73 -9.66 -8.82 7.34
CA LEU A 73 -10.30 -7.52 7.16
C LEU A 73 -10.06 -6.64 8.39
N ALA A 74 -9.76 -5.37 8.12
CA ALA A 74 -9.67 -4.30 9.10
C ALA A 74 -10.78 -3.27 8.82
N ALA A 75 -11.42 -2.79 9.90
CA ALA A 75 -12.39 -1.72 9.85
C ALA A 75 -11.71 -0.41 10.28
N PHE A 76 -11.92 0.66 9.51
CA PHE A 76 -11.38 1.98 9.80
C PHE A 76 -12.33 2.78 10.70
N GLY A 77 -11.76 3.51 11.65
CA GLY A 77 -12.49 4.44 12.49
C GLY A 77 -11.60 5.54 13.06
N MET A 78 -12.21 6.40 13.84
CA MET A 78 -11.53 7.46 14.57
C MET A 78 -11.51 7.17 16.07
N THR A 79 -10.68 7.89 16.82
CA THR A 79 -10.79 7.93 18.29
C THR A 79 -12.20 8.38 18.71
N ARG A 80 -12.60 8.06 19.96
CA ARG A 80 -13.82 8.61 20.54
C ARG A 80 -13.84 10.14 20.43
N ARG A 81 -15.01 10.71 20.47
CA ARG A 81 -15.18 12.18 20.51
C ARG A 81 -14.72 12.75 21.84
N GLY A 82 -14.23 13.99 21.80
CA GLY A 82 -13.85 14.73 23.01
C GLY A 82 -15.02 14.86 23.98
N GLY A 83 -14.74 14.65 25.28
CA GLY A 83 -15.74 14.71 26.34
C GLY A 83 -16.76 13.58 26.38
N MET A 84 -16.64 12.56 25.49
CA MET A 84 -17.53 11.40 25.44
C MET A 84 -16.80 10.16 25.98
N ARG A 85 -17.52 9.24 26.61
CA ARG A 85 -16.96 7.92 26.98
C ARG A 85 -16.85 7.04 25.74
N ALA A 86 -15.87 6.15 25.69
CA ALA A 86 -15.67 5.26 24.55
C ALA A 86 -16.88 4.35 24.27
N GLU A 87 -17.51 3.81 25.33
CA GLU A 87 -18.70 2.98 25.23
C GLU A 87 -19.95 3.70 24.69
N ASP A 88 -19.99 5.02 24.78
CA ASP A 88 -21.12 5.84 24.30
C ASP A 88 -20.89 6.31 22.85
N ASP A 89 -19.69 6.16 22.31
CA ASP A 89 -19.36 6.59 20.95
C ASP A 89 -19.94 5.63 19.91
N ALA A 90 -20.83 6.17 19.07
CA ALA A 90 -21.50 5.39 18.02
C ALA A 90 -20.54 4.85 16.95
N GLY A 91 -19.44 5.57 16.67
CA GLY A 91 -18.41 5.12 15.74
C GLY A 91 -17.69 3.88 16.25
N LEU A 92 -17.32 3.87 17.54
CA LEU A 92 -16.67 2.73 18.17
C LEU A 92 -17.62 1.51 18.28
N ARG A 93 -18.89 1.74 18.56
CA ARG A 93 -19.89 0.66 18.52
C ARG A 93 -20.03 0.06 17.12
N ALA A 94 -20.07 0.90 16.08
CA ALA A 94 -20.13 0.41 14.69
C ALA A 94 -18.93 -0.44 14.31
N LEU A 95 -17.72 -0.14 14.84
CA LEU A 95 -16.54 -0.98 14.66
C LEU A 95 -16.75 -2.38 15.28
N LEU A 96 -17.23 -2.46 16.51
CA LEU A 96 -17.53 -3.75 17.16
C LEU A 96 -18.62 -4.54 16.42
N GLU A 97 -19.69 -3.86 15.99
CA GLU A 97 -20.80 -4.46 15.25
C GLU A 97 -20.41 -4.95 13.85
N SER A 98 -19.35 -4.39 13.27
CA SER A 98 -18.84 -4.82 11.98
C SER A 98 -18.41 -6.29 11.97
N GLY A 99 -17.96 -6.81 13.12
CA GLY A 99 -17.39 -8.14 13.23
C GLY A 99 -15.99 -8.28 12.65
N ALA A 100 -15.34 -7.18 12.28
CA ALA A 100 -13.93 -7.18 11.95
C ALA A 100 -13.08 -7.48 13.18
N HIS A 101 -12.04 -8.28 13.02
CA HIS A 101 -11.10 -8.58 14.12
C HIS A 101 -10.08 -7.48 14.36
N ILE A 102 -9.94 -6.54 13.43
CA ILE A 102 -8.94 -5.47 13.44
C ILE A 102 -9.67 -4.14 13.27
N ALA A 103 -9.30 -3.17 14.11
CA ALA A 103 -9.68 -1.77 13.96
C ALA A 103 -8.43 -0.93 13.64
N CYS A 104 -8.44 -0.24 12.51
CA CYS A 104 -7.49 0.82 12.20
C CYS A 104 -8.07 2.12 12.73
N ILE A 105 -7.44 2.69 13.75
CA ILE A 105 -7.93 3.88 14.46
C ILE A 105 -7.03 5.05 14.20
N VAL A 106 -7.56 6.09 13.56
CA VAL A 106 -6.84 7.34 13.35
C VAL A 106 -6.99 8.27 14.54
N GLY A 107 -5.86 8.83 15.00
CA GLY A 107 -5.80 9.87 16.02
C GLY A 107 -4.70 10.89 15.70
N LYS A 108 -4.87 12.12 16.15
CA LYS A 108 -3.94 13.21 15.82
C LYS A 108 -2.64 13.10 16.62
N ALA A 109 -1.50 13.15 15.92
CA ALA A 109 -0.17 13.09 16.51
C ALA A 109 0.55 14.47 16.52
N SER A 110 -0.16 15.55 16.21
CA SER A 110 0.32 16.93 16.26
C SER A 110 -0.52 17.75 17.20
N ILE A 111 0.10 18.62 18.00
CA ILE A 111 -0.59 19.53 18.94
C ILE A 111 -1.50 20.48 18.17
N SER A 112 -0.99 21.08 17.09
CA SER A 112 -1.76 21.99 16.26
C SER A 112 -2.99 21.31 15.67
N GLN A 113 -2.89 20.05 15.23
CA GLN A 113 -4.02 19.28 14.72
C GLN A 113 -5.05 18.96 15.82
N ALA A 114 -4.61 18.59 17.00
CA ALA A 114 -5.51 18.31 18.13
C ALA A 114 -6.28 19.58 18.54
N ARG A 115 -5.56 20.70 18.70
CA ARG A 115 -6.12 21.96 19.18
C ARG A 115 -6.95 22.68 18.13
N ASP A 116 -6.40 22.86 16.92
CA ASP A 116 -6.93 23.79 15.92
C ASP A 116 -7.90 23.10 14.92
N VAL A 117 -7.80 21.78 14.75
CA VAL A 117 -8.65 21.02 13.83
C VAL A 117 -9.68 20.19 14.58
N VAL A 118 -9.27 19.40 15.59
CA VAL A 118 -10.22 18.61 16.39
C VAL A 118 -10.92 19.47 17.44
N GLY A 119 -10.27 20.53 17.93
CA GLY A 119 -10.83 21.47 18.93
C GLY A 119 -10.76 20.95 20.35
N VAL A 120 -9.78 20.11 20.68
CA VAL A 120 -9.59 19.57 22.02
C VAL A 120 -8.22 19.93 22.59
N ALA A 121 -8.11 19.92 23.93
CA ALA A 121 -6.81 20.05 24.58
C ALA A 121 -5.89 18.86 24.22
N PRO A 122 -4.55 19.07 24.17
CA PRO A 122 -3.61 17.98 23.89
C PRO A 122 -3.77 16.78 24.83
N GLU A 123 -4.03 17.02 26.12
CA GLU A 123 -4.24 16.00 27.14
C GLU A 123 -5.52 15.17 26.86
N GLU A 124 -6.58 15.85 26.43
CA GLU A 124 -7.82 15.16 26.03
C GLU A 124 -7.60 14.31 24.79
N ASN A 125 -6.83 14.78 23.79
CA ASN A 125 -6.50 13.97 22.63
C ASN A 125 -5.72 12.68 23.00
N LEU A 126 -4.78 12.78 23.97
CA LEU A 126 -4.10 11.58 24.50
C LEU A 126 -5.07 10.63 25.19
N ALA A 127 -6.00 11.14 25.97
CA ALA A 127 -7.05 10.34 26.62
C ALA A 127 -7.97 9.69 25.58
N MET A 128 -8.39 10.42 24.54
CA MET A 128 -9.18 9.87 23.44
C MET A 128 -8.49 8.68 22.77
N ILE A 129 -7.18 8.78 22.52
CA ILE A 129 -6.39 7.70 21.90
C ILE A 129 -6.34 6.48 22.83
N GLU A 130 -5.97 6.68 24.10
CA GLU A 130 -5.80 5.58 25.06
C GLU A 130 -7.13 4.88 25.34
N ASP A 131 -8.21 5.65 25.62
CA ASP A 131 -9.53 5.10 25.92
C ASP A 131 -10.11 4.32 24.75
N THR A 132 -9.93 4.84 23.51
CA THR A 132 -10.38 4.15 22.30
C THR A 132 -9.67 2.82 22.12
N ALA A 133 -8.34 2.83 22.19
CA ALA A 133 -7.55 1.62 22.01
C ALA A 133 -7.90 0.58 23.09
N ARG A 134 -8.03 1.01 24.34
CA ARG A 134 -8.40 0.16 25.47
C ARG A 134 -9.79 -0.45 25.28
N PHE A 135 -10.78 0.39 24.97
CA PHE A 135 -12.16 -0.07 24.79
C PHE A 135 -12.27 -1.14 23.70
N LEU A 136 -11.66 -0.91 22.54
CA LEU A 136 -11.71 -1.88 21.43
C LEU A 136 -10.94 -3.16 21.77
N THR A 137 -9.78 -3.05 22.44
CA THR A 137 -8.97 -4.21 22.84
C THR A 137 -9.69 -5.05 23.91
N GLU A 138 -10.31 -4.44 24.90
CA GLU A 138 -11.10 -5.13 25.92
C GLU A 138 -12.35 -5.83 25.35
N ASN A 139 -12.85 -5.34 24.18
CA ASN A 139 -13.93 -5.97 23.44
C ASN A 139 -13.44 -6.93 22.33
N GLY A 140 -12.17 -7.34 22.38
CA GLY A 140 -11.63 -8.43 21.56
C GLY A 140 -11.11 -8.04 20.17
N MET A 141 -11.02 -6.74 19.85
CA MET A 141 -10.41 -6.29 18.60
C MET A 141 -8.88 -6.10 18.74
N SER A 142 -8.15 -6.39 17.70
CA SER A 142 -6.76 -5.94 17.56
C SER A 142 -6.75 -4.50 17.02
N VAL A 143 -6.07 -3.59 17.70
CA VAL A 143 -6.04 -2.17 17.32
C VAL A 143 -4.74 -1.84 16.61
N PHE A 144 -4.84 -1.29 15.40
CA PHE A 144 -3.76 -0.61 14.67
C PHE A 144 -4.01 0.89 14.84
N PHE A 145 -3.06 1.58 15.42
CA PHE A 145 -3.17 3.02 15.64
C PHE A 145 -2.43 3.78 14.55
N ASP A 146 -3.17 4.56 13.77
CA ASP A 146 -2.64 5.45 12.74
C ASP A 146 -2.43 6.83 13.36
N ALA A 147 -1.16 7.15 13.66
CA ALA A 147 -0.74 8.44 14.20
C ALA A 147 -0.73 9.49 13.09
N GLU A 148 -1.89 10.08 12.81
CA GLU A 148 -2.09 11.03 11.72
C GLU A 148 -1.28 12.31 11.95
N HIS A 149 -0.62 12.81 10.90
CA HIS A 149 0.34 13.91 10.92
C HIS A 149 1.55 13.67 11.85
N PHE A 150 2.00 12.40 11.96
CA PHE A 150 3.07 12.07 12.91
C PHE A 150 4.37 12.79 12.61
N PHE A 151 4.82 12.82 11.36
CA PHE A 151 6.09 13.46 11.00
C PHE A 151 6.04 14.99 11.16
N ASP A 152 4.91 15.61 10.86
CA ASP A 152 4.69 17.04 11.12
C ASP A 152 4.67 17.32 12.63
N GLY A 153 3.92 16.52 13.39
CA GLY A 153 3.84 16.63 14.85
C GLY A 153 5.18 16.36 15.52
N TYR A 154 5.94 15.38 15.03
CA TYR A 154 7.29 15.11 15.54
C TYR A 154 8.26 16.26 15.30
N ARG A 155 8.12 16.98 14.18
CA ARG A 155 8.90 18.20 13.91
C ARG A 155 8.45 19.37 14.77
N GLU A 156 7.14 19.48 15.07
CA GLU A 156 6.54 20.51 15.93
C GLU A 156 6.92 20.29 17.40
N ASP A 157 6.62 19.12 17.95
CA ASP A 157 6.92 18.69 19.32
C ASP A 157 7.14 17.17 19.36
N PRO A 158 8.41 16.71 19.35
CA PRO A 158 8.72 15.28 19.40
C PRO A 158 8.18 14.57 20.64
N ALA A 159 8.13 15.27 21.79
CA ALA A 159 7.65 14.67 23.04
C ALA A 159 6.15 14.38 22.97
N TYR A 160 5.37 15.31 22.44
CA TYR A 160 3.94 15.11 22.24
C TYR A 160 3.63 14.02 21.22
N ALA A 161 4.28 14.06 20.06
CA ALA A 161 4.08 13.04 19.05
C ALA A 161 4.36 11.62 19.59
N LEU A 162 5.43 11.45 20.37
CA LEU A 162 5.74 10.19 21.04
C LEU A 162 4.69 9.82 22.11
N SER A 163 4.16 10.80 22.84
CA SER A 163 3.12 10.55 23.85
C SER A 163 1.83 10.01 23.25
N THR A 164 1.51 10.32 21.97
CA THR A 164 0.36 9.73 21.28
C THR A 164 0.55 8.24 21.02
N LEU A 165 1.77 7.83 20.65
CA LEU A 165 2.12 6.42 20.49
C LEU A 165 2.10 5.67 21.83
N GLU A 166 2.58 6.31 22.90
CA GLU A 166 2.52 5.76 24.25
C GLU A 166 1.09 5.56 24.73
N ALA A 167 0.21 6.53 24.48
CA ALA A 167 -1.21 6.44 24.81
C ALA A 167 -1.87 5.26 24.07
N ALA A 168 -1.62 5.11 22.78
CA ALA A 168 -2.11 3.97 22.00
C ALA A 168 -1.57 2.63 22.52
N ALA A 169 -0.27 2.56 22.83
CA ALA A 169 0.36 1.36 23.38
C ALA A 169 -0.18 0.99 24.76
N ARG A 170 -0.41 1.97 25.66
CA ARG A 170 -1.06 1.73 26.96
C ARG A 170 -2.49 1.24 26.80
N GLY A 171 -3.22 1.69 25.78
CA GLY A 171 -4.54 1.22 25.41
C GLY A 171 -4.56 -0.18 24.78
N GLY A 172 -3.39 -0.76 24.47
CA GLY A 172 -3.29 -2.12 23.93
C GLY A 172 -3.18 -2.19 22.40
N ALA A 173 -2.82 -1.09 21.74
CA ALA A 173 -2.56 -1.11 20.31
C ALA A 173 -1.46 -2.14 19.94
N THR A 174 -1.68 -2.87 18.86
CA THR A 174 -0.78 -3.94 18.39
C THR A 174 0.10 -3.51 17.22
N ARG A 175 -0.18 -2.36 16.62
CA ARG A 175 0.64 -1.68 15.60
C ARG A 175 0.59 -0.17 15.83
N LEU A 176 1.71 0.51 15.61
CA LEU A 176 1.83 1.96 15.66
C LEU A 176 2.25 2.46 14.28
N ALA A 177 1.30 2.97 13.49
CA ALA A 177 1.57 3.47 12.16
C ALA A 177 1.93 4.96 12.20
N LEU A 178 3.11 5.28 11.71
CA LEU A 178 3.59 6.65 11.58
C LEU A 178 3.13 7.18 10.23
N CYS A 179 2.26 8.21 10.23
CA CYS A 179 1.66 8.72 9.00
C CYS A 179 2.38 9.99 8.51
N ASP A 180 2.91 9.94 7.29
CA ASP A 180 3.29 11.13 6.52
C ASP A 180 2.05 11.64 5.77
N THR A 181 1.12 12.22 6.53
CA THR A 181 -0.22 12.60 6.04
C THR A 181 -0.15 13.68 4.97
N ASN A 182 0.79 14.63 5.08
CA ASN A 182 1.00 15.66 4.08
C ASN A 182 1.89 15.20 2.90
N GLY A 183 2.49 14.01 2.97
CA GLY A 183 3.30 13.42 1.92
C GLY A 183 4.55 14.22 1.55
N GLY A 184 5.08 15.01 2.48
CA GLY A 184 6.19 15.93 2.23
C GLY A 184 7.49 15.59 2.96
N THR A 185 7.55 14.50 3.71
CA THR A 185 8.73 14.13 4.49
C THR A 185 9.75 13.40 3.63
N LEU A 186 11.02 13.85 3.68
CA LEU A 186 12.10 13.20 2.94
C LEU A 186 12.38 11.79 3.48
N PRO A 187 12.74 10.82 2.62
CA PRO A 187 13.02 9.44 3.03
C PRO A 187 14.10 9.32 4.12
N SER A 188 15.12 10.19 4.11
CA SER A 188 16.15 10.24 5.15
C SER A 188 15.60 10.64 6.51
N ALA A 189 14.67 11.60 6.56
CA ALA A 189 14.00 12.01 7.79
C ALA A 189 13.04 10.92 8.30
N ILE A 190 12.31 10.26 7.38
CA ILE A 190 11.47 9.09 7.72
C ILE A 190 12.34 8.01 8.36
N HIS A 191 13.46 7.64 7.73
CA HIS A 191 14.38 6.64 8.26
C HIS A 191 14.85 7.00 9.68
N GLU A 192 15.32 8.23 9.89
CA GLU A 192 15.82 8.67 11.19
C GLU A 192 14.75 8.57 12.28
N VAL A 193 13.55 9.07 12.02
CA VAL A 193 12.45 9.09 12.98
C VAL A 193 11.95 7.67 13.25
N VAL A 194 11.72 6.86 12.22
CA VAL A 194 11.28 5.46 12.38
C VAL A 194 12.29 4.65 13.16
N HIS A 195 13.59 4.82 12.91
CA HIS A 195 14.65 4.13 13.65
C HIS A 195 14.58 4.45 15.16
N LYS A 196 14.40 5.73 15.53
CA LYS A 196 14.24 6.15 16.94
C LYS A 196 12.97 5.55 17.57
N VAL A 197 11.87 5.57 16.86
CA VAL A 197 10.59 5.02 17.35
C VAL A 197 10.67 3.51 17.50
N ALA A 198 11.18 2.80 16.49
CA ALA A 198 11.32 1.34 16.54
C ALA A 198 12.25 0.86 17.67
N ALA A 199 13.28 1.65 18.01
CA ALA A 199 14.15 1.35 19.16
C ALA A 199 13.48 1.62 20.52
N ARG A 200 12.48 2.50 20.58
CA ARG A 200 11.80 2.90 21.83
C ARG A 200 10.61 2.00 22.17
N PHE A 201 9.87 1.54 21.20
CA PHE A 201 8.62 0.80 21.43
C PHE A 201 8.78 -0.69 21.16
N SER A 202 8.20 -1.52 22.05
CA SER A 202 8.09 -2.96 21.83
C SER A 202 6.95 -3.33 20.87
N VAL A 203 5.95 -2.43 20.71
CA VAL A 203 4.87 -2.58 19.74
C VAL A 203 5.45 -2.34 18.34
N PRO A 204 5.21 -3.26 17.37
CA PRO A 204 5.71 -3.11 16.02
C PRO A 204 5.27 -1.81 15.35
N VAL A 205 6.24 -1.13 14.71
CA VAL A 205 6.02 0.12 13.97
C VAL A 205 5.53 -0.19 12.56
N ALA A 206 4.57 0.59 12.09
CA ALA A 206 4.08 0.61 10.73
C ALA A 206 4.36 1.97 10.07
N ILE A 207 4.24 2.02 8.75
CA ILE A 207 4.42 3.25 7.97
C ILE A 207 3.27 3.46 7.01
N HIS A 208 2.77 4.70 6.93
CA HIS A 208 1.77 5.17 5.97
C HIS A 208 2.25 6.47 5.34
N CYS A 209 2.47 6.49 4.02
CA CYS A 209 2.97 7.66 3.32
C CYS A 209 2.02 8.09 2.20
N HIS A 210 1.65 9.39 2.18
CA HIS A 210 1.08 10.04 0.99
C HIS A 210 2.18 10.48 0.02
N ASN A 211 1.80 10.72 -1.24
CA ASN A 211 2.75 10.86 -2.37
C ASN A 211 2.86 12.30 -2.90
N ASP A 212 2.55 13.31 -2.10
CA ASP A 212 2.48 14.71 -2.56
C ASP A 212 3.83 15.23 -3.07
N ALA A 213 4.93 14.79 -2.46
CA ALA A 213 6.28 15.09 -2.93
C ALA A 213 6.83 14.07 -3.94
N GLY A 214 6.06 13.05 -4.35
CA GLY A 214 6.53 11.97 -5.22
C GLY A 214 7.49 10.99 -4.53
N LEU A 215 7.48 10.90 -3.20
CA LEU A 215 8.46 10.15 -2.41
C LEU A 215 7.85 9.04 -1.55
N ALA A 216 6.55 8.76 -1.67
CA ALA A 216 5.87 7.80 -0.79
C ALA A 216 6.48 6.40 -0.84
N THR A 217 6.78 5.87 -2.03
CA THR A 217 7.43 4.56 -2.17
C THR A 217 8.82 4.57 -1.52
N ALA A 218 9.64 5.57 -1.82
CA ALA A 218 10.99 5.69 -1.26
C ALA A 218 10.98 5.89 0.27
N GLY A 219 10.03 6.70 0.78
CA GLY A 219 9.83 6.91 2.22
C GLY A 219 9.41 5.63 2.93
N THR A 220 8.51 4.87 2.32
CA THR A 220 8.06 3.56 2.82
C THR A 220 9.21 2.56 2.92
N LEU A 221 10.04 2.45 1.90
CA LEU A 221 11.21 1.55 1.92
C LEU A 221 12.24 1.98 2.96
N ALA A 222 12.50 3.29 3.08
CA ALA A 222 13.38 3.85 4.11
C ALA A 222 12.88 3.53 5.53
N ALA A 223 11.56 3.57 5.76
CA ALA A 223 10.96 3.17 7.02
C ALA A 223 11.16 1.68 7.33
N VAL A 224 11.04 0.81 6.32
CA VAL A 224 11.27 -0.64 6.48
C VAL A 224 12.75 -0.92 6.79
N GLU A 225 13.68 -0.23 6.14
CA GLU A 225 15.12 -0.30 6.47
C GLU A 225 15.38 0.12 7.93
N ALA A 226 14.68 1.16 8.40
CA ALA A 226 14.79 1.69 9.75
C ALA A 226 14.12 0.82 10.83
N GLY A 227 13.35 -0.21 10.46
CA GLY A 227 12.76 -1.14 11.41
C GLY A 227 11.23 -1.27 11.37
N ALA A 228 10.53 -0.57 10.49
CA ALA A 228 9.09 -0.77 10.32
C ALA A 228 8.79 -2.23 9.90
N MET A 229 7.76 -2.80 10.51
CA MET A 229 7.35 -4.20 10.32
C MET A 229 6.05 -4.34 9.52
N GLN A 230 5.35 -3.25 9.29
CA GLN A 230 4.14 -3.20 8.49
C GLN A 230 4.18 -1.98 7.56
N VAL A 231 3.69 -2.17 6.35
CA VAL A 231 3.52 -1.14 5.34
C VAL A 231 2.05 -0.99 5.03
N GLN A 232 1.58 0.25 5.01
CA GLN A 232 0.26 0.63 4.50
C GLN A 232 0.43 1.30 3.13
N GLY A 233 -0.47 0.98 2.20
CA GLY A 233 -0.46 1.57 0.87
C GLY A 233 -1.62 1.05 0.02
N THR A 234 -1.66 1.46 -1.23
CA THR A 234 -2.73 1.10 -2.16
C THR A 234 -2.18 0.50 -3.44
N ILE A 235 -2.91 -0.43 -4.03
CA ILE A 235 -2.61 -0.87 -5.39
C ILE A 235 -2.80 0.31 -6.35
N ASN A 236 -1.87 0.49 -7.25
CA ASN A 236 -1.79 1.62 -8.20
C ASN A 236 -1.57 3.00 -7.55
N GLY A 237 -1.27 3.05 -6.25
CA GLY A 237 -1.01 4.31 -5.56
C GLY A 237 -2.23 5.20 -5.40
N TYR A 238 -3.45 4.68 -5.53
CA TYR A 238 -4.68 5.49 -5.37
C TYR A 238 -4.78 6.10 -3.98
N GLY A 239 -5.41 7.27 -3.88
CA GLY A 239 -5.62 7.98 -2.60
C GLY A 239 -5.86 9.46 -2.80
N GLU A 240 -6.05 10.16 -1.69
CA GLU A 240 -6.26 11.60 -1.73
C GLU A 240 -5.09 12.35 -2.39
N ARG A 241 -5.40 13.47 -3.05
CA ARG A 241 -4.44 14.37 -3.70
C ARG A 241 -3.55 13.64 -4.72
N CYS A 242 -2.28 13.37 -4.36
CA CYS A 242 -1.31 12.67 -5.21
C CYS A 242 -1.22 11.16 -4.94
N GLY A 243 -2.10 10.63 -4.08
CA GLY A 243 -2.19 9.23 -3.76
C GLY A 243 -1.32 8.79 -2.58
N ASN A 244 -1.19 7.48 -2.43
CA ASN A 244 -0.47 6.78 -1.37
C ASN A 244 0.81 6.09 -1.88
N ALA A 245 1.56 5.49 -0.98
CA ALA A 245 2.61 4.55 -1.35
C ALA A 245 2.03 3.47 -2.27
N ASN A 246 2.63 3.34 -3.46
CA ASN A 246 2.15 2.43 -4.49
C ASN A 246 2.61 1.00 -4.21
N LEU A 247 1.69 0.13 -3.79
CA LEU A 247 2.02 -1.28 -3.53
C LEU A 247 2.52 -2.03 -4.78
N CYS A 248 2.22 -1.54 -5.98
CA CYS A 248 2.78 -2.11 -7.21
C CYS A 248 4.30 -1.88 -7.35
N GLU A 249 4.85 -0.93 -6.60
CA GLU A 249 6.29 -0.65 -6.52
C GLU A 249 6.88 -1.22 -5.24
N VAL A 250 6.23 -0.97 -4.10
CA VAL A 250 6.69 -1.38 -2.78
C VAL A 250 6.87 -2.89 -2.67
N LEU A 251 5.89 -3.69 -3.14
CA LEU A 251 5.95 -5.15 -3.03
C LEU A 251 7.15 -5.77 -3.77
N PRO A 252 7.40 -5.43 -5.06
CA PRO A 252 8.60 -5.92 -5.74
C PRO A 252 9.90 -5.43 -5.10
N ASP A 253 9.96 -4.20 -4.61
CA ASP A 253 11.15 -3.67 -3.97
C ASP A 253 11.45 -4.40 -2.66
N LEU A 254 10.45 -4.66 -1.83
CA LEU A 254 10.62 -5.45 -0.61
C LEU A 254 11.15 -6.87 -0.91
N GLU A 255 10.57 -7.57 -1.88
CA GLU A 255 10.92 -8.96 -2.15
C GLU A 255 12.19 -9.11 -3.00
N LEU A 256 12.29 -8.34 -4.10
CA LEU A 256 13.34 -8.54 -5.10
C LEU A 256 14.59 -7.67 -4.89
N LYS A 257 14.48 -6.55 -4.14
CA LYS A 257 15.61 -5.65 -3.87
C LYS A 257 16.10 -5.74 -2.43
N MET A 258 15.18 -5.79 -1.47
CA MET A 258 15.55 -5.88 -0.06
C MET A 258 15.64 -7.32 0.46
N GLY A 259 15.18 -8.32 -0.31
CA GLY A 259 15.22 -9.73 0.08
C GLY A 259 14.32 -10.06 1.26
N LEU A 260 13.25 -9.30 1.46
CA LEU A 260 12.25 -9.49 2.51
C LEU A 260 11.07 -10.30 1.97
N ARG A 261 10.23 -10.81 2.85
CA ARG A 261 9.00 -11.49 2.46
C ARG A 261 7.80 -10.60 2.78
N ALA A 262 7.00 -10.27 1.76
CA ALA A 262 5.77 -9.49 1.90
C ALA A 262 4.52 -10.29 1.53
N LEU A 263 4.65 -11.23 0.59
CA LEU A 263 3.57 -12.07 0.08
C LEU A 263 3.90 -13.57 0.28
N PRO A 264 2.91 -14.47 0.14
CA PRO A 264 3.18 -15.89 -0.01
C PRO A 264 4.09 -16.16 -1.23
N GLU A 265 4.93 -17.18 -1.13
CA GLU A 265 5.91 -17.52 -2.16
C GLU A 265 5.26 -17.69 -3.54
N GLY A 266 5.81 -17.00 -4.54
CA GLY A 266 5.34 -17.02 -5.93
C GLY A 266 4.16 -16.07 -6.24
N ASN A 267 3.50 -15.52 -5.23
CA ASN A 267 2.32 -14.67 -5.43
C ASN A 267 2.65 -13.30 -6.03
N LEU A 268 3.88 -12.83 -5.93
CA LEU A 268 4.31 -11.58 -6.58
C LEU A 268 4.02 -11.60 -8.10
N SER A 269 4.02 -12.78 -8.72
CA SER A 269 3.67 -12.97 -10.13
C SER A 269 2.20 -12.64 -10.47
N LEU A 270 1.33 -12.45 -9.49
CA LEU A 270 -0.06 -12.04 -9.65
C LEU A 270 -0.23 -10.51 -9.67
N LEU A 271 0.83 -9.76 -9.35
CA LEU A 271 0.76 -8.30 -9.11
C LEU A 271 0.25 -7.53 -10.33
N CYS A 272 0.79 -7.82 -11.52
CA CYS A 272 0.41 -7.13 -12.75
C CYS A 272 -1.07 -7.31 -13.10
N ASP A 273 -1.59 -8.53 -12.94
CA ASP A 273 -3.00 -8.82 -13.20
C ASP A 273 -3.90 -8.20 -12.13
N THR A 274 -3.48 -8.18 -10.86
CA THR A 274 -4.19 -7.52 -9.77
C THR A 274 -4.27 -6.01 -10.01
N ALA A 275 -3.15 -5.38 -10.36
CA ALA A 275 -3.08 -3.94 -10.65
C ALA A 275 -4.03 -3.55 -11.79
N ARG A 276 -4.02 -4.32 -12.87
CA ARG A 276 -4.88 -4.10 -14.03
C ARG A 276 -6.36 -4.31 -13.68
N PHE A 277 -6.69 -5.37 -12.98
CA PHE A 277 -8.05 -5.67 -12.55
C PHE A 277 -8.64 -4.55 -11.67
N ILE A 278 -7.85 -4.01 -10.74
CA ILE A 278 -8.27 -2.89 -9.88
C ILE A 278 -8.47 -1.61 -10.69
N SER A 279 -7.58 -1.34 -11.66
CA SER A 279 -7.72 -0.20 -12.58
C SER A 279 -8.99 -0.29 -13.42
N GLU A 280 -9.31 -1.47 -13.93
CA GLU A 280 -10.55 -1.73 -14.69
C GLU A 280 -11.80 -1.49 -13.84
N LEU A 281 -11.83 -2.00 -12.59
CA LEU A 281 -12.95 -1.78 -11.67
C LEU A 281 -13.09 -0.31 -11.24
N ALA A 282 -11.96 0.41 -11.11
CA ALA A 282 -11.95 1.84 -10.82
C ALA A 282 -12.36 2.69 -12.03
N ASN A 283 -12.49 2.09 -13.21
CA ASN A 283 -12.70 2.78 -14.48
C ASN A 283 -11.64 3.86 -14.75
N LEU A 284 -10.41 3.58 -14.37
CA LEU A 284 -9.25 4.44 -14.59
C LEU A 284 -8.27 3.78 -15.55
N ASN A 285 -7.65 4.59 -16.40
CA ASN A 285 -6.53 4.12 -17.21
C ASN A 285 -5.28 4.01 -16.35
N MET A 286 -4.70 2.82 -16.30
CA MET A 286 -3.41 2.61 -15.65
C MET A 286 -2.32 3.30 -16.46
N ASP A 287 -1.38 3.98 -15.78
CA ASP A 287 -0.18 4.51 -16.45
C ASP A 287 0.61 3.36 -17.09
N GLU A 288 0.74 3.43 -18.41
CA GLU A 288 1.50 2.43 -19.17
C GLU A 288 2.99 2.38 -18.79
N SER A 289 3.53 3.45 -18.21
CA SER A 289 4.92 3.57 -17.80
C SER A 289 5.13 3.28 -16.30
N MET A 290 4.07 2.94 -15.56
CA MET A 290 4.17 2.59 -14.14
C MET A 290 5.23 1.51 -13.92
N PRO A 291 6.16 1.69 -12.97
CA PRO A 291 7.17 0.69 -12.65
C PRO A 291 6.55 -0.70 -12.41
N TYR A 292 7.25 -1.74 -12.81
CA TYR A 292 6.89 -3.16 -12.68
C TYR A 292 5.63 -3.60 -13.42
N VAL A 293 4.49 -2.93 -13.27
CA VAL A 293 3.17 -3.40 -13.75
C VAL A 293 2.71 -2.75 -15.04
N GLY A 294 3.23 -1.59 -15.38
CA GLY A 294 2.87 -0.86 -16.59
C GLY A 294 3.20 -1.64 -17.85
N ARG A 295 2.42 -1.43 -18.89
CA ARG A 295 2.58 -2.10 -20.18
C ARG A 295 3.97 -1.83 -20.82
N ASN A 296 4.54 -0.66 -20.52
CA ASN A 296 5.84 -0.23 -21.07
C ASN A 296 7.01 -0.47 -20.11
N ALA A 297 6.78 -0.94 -18.88
CA ALA A 297 7.84 -1.14 -17.88
C ALA A 297 9.00 -2.03 -18.39
N PHE A 298 8.71 -2.98 -19.30
CA PHE A 298 9.68 -3.87 -19.93
C PHE A 298 9.58 -3.81 -21.46
N ALA A 299 9.34 -2.61 -22.01
CA ALA A 299 9.28 -2.39 -23.44
C ALA A 299 10.56 -1.79 -23.96
N HIS A 300 11.16 -2.40 -24.99
CA HIS A 300 12.39 -1.93 -25.63
C HIS A 300 12.09 -1.46 -27.05
N LYS A 301 12.48 -0.23 -27.37
CA LYS A 301 12.29 0.40 -28.68
C LYS A 301 13.60 0.62 -29.42
N GLY A 302 14.67 0.99 -28.72
CA GLY A 302 15.98 1.26 -29.31
C GLY A 302 16.67 -0.03 -29.77
N GLY A 303 17.27 0.00 -30.98
CA GLY A 303 17.89 -1.17 -31.58
C GLY A 303 19.01 -1.80 -30.73
N MET A 304 19.86 -0.97 -30.09
CA MET A 304 20.91 -1.43 -29.18
C MET A 304 20.33 -2.12 -27.92
N HIS A 305 19.24 -1.57 -27.34
CA HIS A 305 18.55 -2.19 -26.20
C HIS A 305 17.95 -3.53 -26.57
N ILE A 306 17.30 -3.63 -27.74
CA ILE A 306 16.72 -4.88 -28.24
C ILE A 306 17.80 -5.93 -28.45
N ASP A 307 18.90 -5.58 -29.15
CA ASP A 307 20.01 -6.48 -29.39
C ASP A 307 20.66 -6.95 -28.07
N GLY A 308 20.87 -6.02 -27.12
CA GLY A 308 21.41 -6.31 -25.81
C GLY A 308 20.55 -7.31 -25.02
N VAL A 309 19.25 -7.04 -24.90
CA VAL A 309 18.31 -7.92 -24.16
C VAL A 309 18.16 -9.29 -24.82
N LEU A 310 18.25 -9.38 -26.16
CA LEU A 310 18.23 -10.67 -26.88
C LEU A 310 19.48 -11.50 -26.63
N LYS A 311 20.64 -10.85 -26.45
CA LYS A 311 21.92 -11.52 -26.13
C LYS A 311 22.02 -11.86 -24.65
N ARG A 312 21.64 -10.91 -23.80
CA ARG A 312 21.72 -11.05 -22.35
C ARG A 312 20.54 -10.32 -21.72
N ARG A 313 19.64 -11.07 -21.07
CA ARG A 313 18.35 -10.57 -20.55
C ARG A 313 18.50 -9.43 -19.56
N ASP A 314 19.46 -9.53 -18.64
CA ASP A 314 19.73 -8.55 -17.57
C ASP A 314 20.54 -7.33 -18.04
N SER A 315 20.84 -7.18 -19.34
CA SER A 315 21.59 -6.03 -19.86
C SER A 315 20.84 -4.70 -19.76
N PHE A 316 19.50 -4.73 -19.86
CA PHE A 316 18.62 -3.56 -19.80
C PHE A 316 17.34 -3.83 -19.00
N GLU A 317 17.30 -4.89 -18.21
CA GLU A 317 16.18 -5.21 -17.31
C GLU A 317 16.75 -5.51 -15.92
N HIS A 318 16.23 -4.81 -14.92
CA HIS A 318 16.69 -4.95 -13.53
C HIS A 318 16.13 -6.17 -12.81
N ILE A 319 15.11 -6.82 -13.39
CA ILE A 319 14.48 -8.09 -12.96
C ILE A 319 13.96 -8.87 -14.17
N ASP A 320 13.63 -10.15 -13.99
CA ASP A 320 12.81 -10.87 -14.97
C ASP A 320 11.34 -10.38 -14.84
N PRO A 321 10.72 -9.84 -15.92
CA PRO A 321 9.32 -9.38 -15.89
C PRO A 321 8.32 -10.39 -15.37
N LYS A 322 8.58 -11.69 -15.55
CA LYS A 322 7.68 -12.77 -15.09
C LYS A 322 7.53 -12.80 -13.58
N LEU A 323 8.51 -12.32 -12.83
CA LEU A 323 8.46 -12.29 -11.36
C LEU A 323 7.29 -11.45 -10.84
N VAL A 324 6.89 -10.43 -11.60
CA VAL A 324 5.76 -9.54 -11.27
C VAL A 324 4.52 -9.79 -12.15
N GLY A 325 4.52 -10.86 -12.96
CA GLY A 325 3.43 -11.18 -13.88
C GLY A 325 3.41 -10.34 -15.16
N ASN A 326 4.48 -9.59 -15.45
CA ASN A 326 4.61 -8.81 -16.68
C ASN A 326 5.37 -9.58 -17.77
N ARG A 327 5.56 -8.95 -18.92
CA ARG A 327 6.26 -9.54 -20.06
C ARG A 327 7.11 -8.52 -20.82
N ARG A 328 8.24 -8.97 -21.34
CA ARG A 328 9.06 -8.18 -22.26
C ARG A 328 8.32 -7.90 -23.56
N ARG A 329 8.46 -6.67 -24.03
CA ARG A 329 7.90 -6.21 -25.31
C ARG A 329 9.00 -5.60 -26.16
N LEU A 330 9.12 -6.08 -27.39
CA LEU A 330 10.01 -5.50 -28.39
C LEU A 330 9.14 -4.67 -29.35
N LEU A 331 9.37 -3.36 -29.35
CA LEU A 331 8.61 -2.42 -30.17
C LEU A 331 9.33 -2.19 -31.49
N ILE A 332 8.59 -2.20 -32.58
CA ILE A 332 9.10 -1.80 -33.90
C ILE A 332 8.91 -0.28 -34.03
N SER A 333 9.94 0.39 -34.45
CA SER A 333 9.92 1.83 -34.74
C SER A 333 10.86 2.15 -35.88
N GLU A 334 10.83 3.38 -36.33
CA GLU A 334 11.76 3.89 -37.37
C GLU A 334 13.24 3.73 -37.01
N VAL A 335 13.54 3.63 -35.70
CA VAL A 335 14.89 3.37 -35.18
C VAL A 335 15.09 1.91 -34.76
N ALA A 336 14.18 1.02 -35.16
CA ALA A 336 14.33 -0.40 -34.87
C ALA A 336 15.43 -1.00 -35.74
N GLY A 337 16.49 -1.48 -35.11
CA GLY A 337 17.57 -2.16 -35.81
C GLY A 337 17.12 -3.48 -36.45
N ARG A 338 17.94 -4.00 -37.35
CA ARG A 338 17.73 -5.26 -38.11
C ARG A 338 17.33 -6.43 -37.22
N SER A 339 17.91 -6.56 -36.04
CA SER A 339 17.62 -7.63 -35.06
C SER A 339 16.16 -7.65 -34.56
N ALA A 340 15.55 -6.48 -34.35
CA ALA A 340 14.17 -6.36 -33.92
C ALA A 340 13.18 -6.80 -35.02
N LEU A 341 13.47 -6.36 -36.27
CA LEU A 341 12.67 -6.71 -37.44
C LEU A 341 12.70 -8.22 -37.67
N LEU A 342 13.89 -8.82 -37.66
CA LEU A 342 14.08 -10.26 -37.86
C LEU A 342 13.42 -11.11 -36.79
N THR A 343 13.51 -10.69 -35.54
CA THR A 343 12.85 -11.40 -34.41
C THR A 343 11.33 -11.44 -34.61
N ARG A 344 10.75 -10.40 -35.17
CA ARG A 344 9.32 -10.35 -35.42
C ARG A 344 8.90 -11.07 -36.69
N LEU A 345 9.70 -10.97 -37.74
CA LEU A 345 9.47 -11.73 -38.98
C LEU A 345 9.48 -13.24 -38.71
N LYS A 346 10.41 -13.75 -37.90
CA LYS A 346 10.45 -15.17 -37.48
C LYS A 346 9.22 -15.65 -36.73
N LYS A 347 8.44 -14.75 -36.11
CA LYS A 347 7.15 -15.11 -35.48
C LYS A 347 6.01 -15.21 -36.47
N VAL A 348 6.08 -14.52 -37.60
CA VAL A 348 5.05 -14.45 -38.63
C VAL A 348 5.38 -15.40 -39.78
N ALA A 349 6.65 -15.55 -40.07
CA ALA A 349 7.20 -16.39 -41.14
C ALA A 349 8.43 -17.18 -40.61
N PRO A 350 8.21 -18.29 -39.89
CA PRO A 350 9.28 -19.08 -39.25
C PRO A 350 10.32 -19.65 -40.24
N GLU A 351 9.91 -19.79 -41.48
CA GLU A 351 10.73 -20.28 -42.59
C GLU A 351 11.81 -19.33 -43.11
N LEU A 352 11.79 -18.04 -42.66
CA LEU A 352 12.80 -17.07 -43.06
C LEU A 352 14.15 -17.39 -42.42
N THR A 353 15.08 -17.85 -43.29
CA THR A 353 16.47 -18.15 -42.92
C THR A 353 17.36 -16.92 -42.92
N ARG A 354 18.62 -17.05 -42.42
CA ARG A 354 19.63 -15.98 -42.45
C ARG A 354 19.96 -15.48 -43.85
N GLU A 355 19.83 -16.32 -44.85
CA GLU A 355 20.08 -15.95 -46.28
C GLU A 355 18.93 -15.14 -46.85
N SER A 356 17.68 -15.39 -46.44
CA SER A 356 16.53 -14.54 -46.74
C SER A 356 16.65 -13.17 -46.04
N GLU A 357 17.34 -13.11 -44.93
CA GLU A 357 17.62 -11.90 -44.16
C GLU A 357 18.54 -10.91 -44.92
N ALA A 358 19.38 -11.38 -45.82
CA ALA A 358 20.26 -10.55 -46.65
C ALA A 358 19.47 -9.74 -47.71
N THR A 359 18.27 -10.14 -48.05
CA THR A 359 17.44 -9.51 -49.08
C THR A 359 16.54 -8.41 -48.54
N ILE A 360 16.38 -8.30 -47.20
CA ILE A 360 15.62 -7.20 -46.58
C ILE A 360 16.57 -6.00 -46.40
N ARG A 361 16.84 -5.29 -47.51
CA ARG A 361 17.41 -3.93 -47.44
C ARG A 361 16.25 -2.95 -47.27
N ILE A 362 16.10 -2.44 -46.10
CA ILE A 362 15.31 -1.23 -45.82
C ILE A 362 16.25 -0.08 -45.63
#